data_81f6705f4b6bc06ae0d7bc98ea3e2890
#
_entry.id   81f6705f4b6bc06ae0d7bc98ea3e2890
#
_cell.length_a   1.000
_cell.length_b   1.000
_cell.length_c   1.000
_cell.angle_alpha   90.00
_cell.angle_beta   90.00
_cell.angle_gamma   90.00
#
_symmetry.space_group_name_H-M   'P 1'
#
loop_
_entity.id
_entity.type
_entity.pdbx_description
1 polymer ?
#
loop_
_entity_poly.entity_id
_entity_poly.type
_entity_poly.pdbx_seq_one_letter_code
_entity_poly.pdbx_strand_id
1 'polypeptide(L)'
;TKQWHKYLKKEYWPDVKDRDPIEDMSEKITDHKKANNFYNISPALSPDGSMVAFLTDQNGYFDIHILDAITGKRIKKLVKGNRSVDFEELKWLQPGLSWSPDSKNIVVAAKAGKSDVLHLIGIESKKSKKYELDLDGVFSAAWSPNGRDIAFVGQSGSSSDIYIFNID
;
A
#
# COMPACT_ATOMS: atom_id res chain seq x y z
N THR A 1 13.37 8.45 -31.17
CA THR A 1 12.98 7.30 -30.31
C THR A 1 13.47 5.96 -30.83
N LYS A 2 13.25 5.58 -32.11
CA LYS A 2 13.75 4.31 -32.69
C LYS A 2 15.29 4.20 -32.68
N GLN A 3 16.01 5.28 -32.97
CA GLN A 3 17.47 5.32 -32.92
C GLN A 3 18.01 5.19 -31.51
N TRP A 4 17.34 5.83 -30.54
CA TRP A 4 17.67 5.72 -29.13
C TRP A 4 17.52 4.27 -28.61
N HIS A 5 16.42 3.61 -28.91
CA HIS A 5 16.22 2.19 -28.55
C HIS A 5 17.26 1.26 -29.20
N LYS A 6 17.67 1.56 -30.45
CA LYS A 6 18.71 0.80 -31.15
C LYS A 6 20.09 0.99 -30.47
N TYR A 7 20.39 2.22 -30.05
CA TYR A 7 21.61 2.53 -29.30
C TYR A 7 21.62 1.80 -27.95
N LEU A 8 20.53 1.94 -27.15
CA LEU A 8 20.42 1.27 -25.85
C LEU A 8 20.57 -0.26 -25.98
N LYS A 9 19.93 -0.87 -26.97
CA LYS A 9 20.10 -2.30 -27.23
C LYS A 9 21.56 -2.68 -27.54
N LYS A 10 22.24 -1.90 -28.36
CA LYS A 10 23.64 -2.19 -28.70
C LYS A 10 24.56 -2.05 -27.49
N GLU A 11 24.36 -1.02 -26.69
CA GLU A 11 25.23 -0.68 -25.57
C GLU A 11 25.02 -1.60 -24.37
N TYR A 12 23.77 -1.85 -23.99
CA TYR A 12 23.43 -2.53 -22.75
C TYR A 12 22.92 -3.97 -22.93
N TRP A 13 22.67 -4.43 -24.18
CA TRP A 13 22.21 -5.79 -24.41
C TRP A 13 23.20 -6.87 -23.90
N PRO A 14 24.54 -6.71 -24.03
CA PRO A 14 25.47 -7.68 -23.49
C PRO A 14 25.30 -7.89 -21.98
N ASP A 15 24.91 -6.83 -21.23
CA ASP A 15 24.79 -6.88 -19.76
C ASP A 15 23.45 -7.46 -19.29
N VAL A 16 22.45 -7.53 -20.16
CA VAL A 16 21.08 -7.93 -19.77
C VAL A 16 20.55 -9.17 -20.50
N LYS A 17 21.24 -9.62 -21.57
CA LYS A 17 20.78 -10.72 -22.43
C LYS A 17 20.62 -12.07 -21.70
N ASP A 18 21.40 -12.25 -20.64
CA ASP A 18 21.43 -13.48 -19.85
C ASP A 18 20.59 -13.36 -18.57
N ARG A 19 19.79 -12.28 -18.43
CA ARG A 19 18.83 -12.12 -17.33
C ARG A 19 17.51 -12.77 -17.68
N ASP A 20 17.00 -13.53 -16.74
CA ASP A 20 15.66 -14.10 -16.88
C ASP A 20 14.62 -12.98 -16.95
N PRO A 21 13.67 -13.02 -17.91
CA PRO A 21 12.58 -12.08 -17.96
C PRO A 21 11.70 -12.22 -16.70
N ILE A 22 11.12 -11.10 -16.27
CA ILE A 22 10.32 -11.10 -15.04
C ILE A 22 9.10 -12.03 -15.15
N GLU A 23 8.61 -12.25 -16.34
CA GLU A 23 7.49 -13.12 -16.67
C GLU A 23 7.79 -14.60 -16.37
N ASP A 24 9.06 -14.99 -16.39
CA ASP A 24 9.49 -16.36 -16.08
C ASP A 24 9.59 -16.60 -14.55
N MET A 25 9.68 -15.51 -13.77
CA MET A 25 9.86 -15.59 -12.32
C MET A 25 8.65 -15.10 -11.53
N SER A 26 7.70 -14.39 -12.17
CA SER A 26 6.57 -13.77 -11.47
C SER A 26 5.34 -13.64 -12.35
N GLU A 27 4.18 -13.67 -11.73
CA GLU A 27 2.90 -13.41 -12.39
C GLU A 27 2.43 -11.97 -12.15
N LYS A 28 2.03 -11.30 -13.24
CA LYS A 28 1.47 -9.95 -13.18
C LYS A 28 -0.03 -10.01 -12.85
N ILE A 29 -0.39 -9.70 -11.62
CA ILE A 29 -1.78 -9.77 -11.12
C ILE A 29 -2.59 -8.48 -11.30
N THR A 30 -1.95 -7.37 -11.74
CA THR A 30 -2.64 -6.10 -12.03
C THR A 30 -2.39 -5.67 -13.47
N ASP A 31 -3.33 -4.95 -14.08
CA ASP A 31 -3.19 -4.42 -15.44
C ASP A 31 -3.66 -2.95 -15.47
N HIS A 32 -2.69 -2.03 -15.46
CA HIS A 32 -2.94 -0.59 -15.47
C HIS A 32 -3.68 -0.11 -16.73
N LYS A 33 -3.51 -0.79 -17.89
CA LYS A 33 -4.20 -0.43 -19.12
C LYS A 33 -5.68 -0.77 -19.04
N LYS A 34 -6.04 -1.95 -18.53
CA LYS A 34 -7.43 -2.36 -18.31
C LYS A 34 -8.08 -1.57 -17.19
N ALA A 35 -7.33 -1.26 -16.15
CA ALA A 35 -7.81 -0.50 -15.00
C ALA A 35 -7.90 1.00 -15.28
N ASN A 36 -7.28 1.49 -16.39
CA ASN A 36 -7.16 2.90 -16.74
C ASN A 36 -6.60 3.73 -15.58
N ASN A 37 -5.47 3.28 -15.02
CA ASN A 37 -4.78 3.93 -13.91
C ASN A 37 -3.27 4.02 -14.19
N PHE A 38 -2.54 4.78 -13.37
CA PHE A 38 -1.10 4.94 -13.48
C PHE A 38 -0.35 4.15 -12.41
N TYR A 39 -0.90 4.09 -11.19
CA TYR A 39 -0.20 3.57 -10.03
C TYR A 39 -0.96 2.41 -9.38
N ASN A 40 -0.24 1.31 -9.18
CA ASN A 40 -0.57 0.24 -8.27
C ASN A 40 0.66 0.07 -7.38
N ILE A 41 0.59 0.53 -6.14
CA ILE A 41 1.74 0.68 -5.24
C ILE A 41 1.45 0.13 -3.86
N SER A 42 2.50 0.00 -3.05
CA SER A 42 2.40 -0.46 -1.65
C SER A 42 1.68 -1.81 -1.50
N PRO A 43 2.08 -2.85 -2.26
CA PRO A 43 1.44 -4.15 -2.11
C PRO A 43 1.79 -4.77 -0.76
N ALA A 44 0.80 -5.35 -0.12
CA ALA A 44 0.95 -6.15 1.09
C ALA A 44 0.19 -7.47 0.94
N LEU A 45 0.91 -8.58 1.00
CA LEU A 45 0.34 -9.91 0.99
C LEU A 45 -0.23 -10.22 2.38
N SER A 46 -1.43 -10.80 2.45
CA SER A 46 -1.99 -11.26 3.71
C SER A 46 -1.16 -12.41 4.30
N PRO A 47 -1.05 -12.54 5.64
CA PRO A 47 -0.27 -13.59 6.28
C PRO A 47 -0.67 -15.02 5.86
N ASP A 48 -1.93 -15.25 5.52
CA ASP A 48 -2.43 -16.53 4.98
C ASP A 48 -2.15 -16.74 3.49
N GLY A 49 -1.57 -15.75 2.81
CA GLY A 49 -1.22 -15.79 1.40
C GLY A 49 -2.40 -15.69 0.43
N SER A 50 -3.64 -15.50 0.90
CA SER A 50 -4.83 -15.53 0.05
C SER A 50 -5.16 -14.20 -0.64
N MET A 51 -4.73 -13.08 -0.07
CA MET A 51 -5.11 -11.75 -0.51
C MET A 51 -3.93 -10.80 -0.64
N VAL A 52 -4.03 -9.86 -1.59
CA VAL A 52 -3.11 -8.73 -1.73
C VAL A 52 -3.88 -7.43 -1.54
N ALA A 53 -3.46 -6.63 -0.58
CA ALA A 53 -3.92 -5.25 -0.44
C ALA A 53 -2.94 -4.30 -1.12
N PHE A 54 -3.42 -3.25 -1.75
CA PHE A 54 -2.55 -2.25 -2.41
C PHE A 54 -3.28 -0.93 -2.61
N LEU A 55 -2.51 0.13 -2.84
CA LEU A 55 -3.00 1.44 -3.21
C LEU A 55 -3.10 1.55 -4.74
N THR A 56 -4.19 2.12 -5.23
CA THR A 56 -4.42 2.35 -6.67
C THR A 56 -5.12 3.68 -6.91
N ASP A 57 -4.74 4.38 -7.99
CA ASP A 57 -5.32 5.65 -8.41
C ASP A 57 -6.45 5.50 -9.46
N GLN A 58 -7.03 4.32 -9.59
CA GLN A 58 -8.03 3.97 -10.61
C GLN A 58 -9.22 4.95 -10.74
N ASN A 59 -9.51 5.72 -9.70
CA ASN A 59 -10.61 6.70 -9.71
C ASN A 59 -10.13 8.16 -9.61
N GLY A 60 -8.89 8.41 -9.96
CA GLY A 60 -8.25 9.73 -9.85
C GLY A 60 -7.75 10.08 -8.44
N TYR A 61 -7.99 9.22 -7.46
CA TYR A 61 -7.51 9.32 -6.10
C TYR A 61 -7.05 7.96 -5.62
N PHE A 62 -6.13 7.91 -4.64
CA PHE A 62 -5.68 6.64 -4.11
C PHE A 62 -6.77 5.96 -3.27
N ASP A 63 -7.16 4.78 -3.72
CA ASP A 63 -8.07 3.85 -3.03
C ASP A 63 -7.26 2.66 -2.49
N ILE A 64 -7.78 1.94 -1.50
CA ILE A 64 -7.24 0.63 -1.10
C ILE A 64 -8.11 -0.46 -1.72
N HIS A 65 -7.49 -1.28 -2.56
CA HIS A 65 -8.14 -2.46 -3.14
C HIS A 65 -7.57 -3.75 -2.56
N ILE A 66 -8.42 -4.78 -2.53
CA ILE A 66 -8.05 -6.15 -2.17
C ILE A 66 -8.26 -7.03 -3.41
N LEU A 67 -7.21 -7.78 -3.76
CA LEU A 67 -7.25 -8.81 -4.79
C LEU A 67 -7.10 -10.19 -4.17
N ASP A 68 -7.61 -11.19 -4.85
CA ASP A 68 -7.22 -12.58 -4.67
C ASP A 68 -5.79 -12.76 -5.16
N ALA A 69 -4.92 -13.33 -4.34
CA ALA A 69 -3.49 -13.40 -4.61
C ALA A 69 -3.14 -14.39 -5.74
N ILE A 70 -4.00 -15.36 -6.00
CA ILE A 70 -3.77 -16.40 -7.01
C ILE A 70 -4.33 -15.95 -8.37
N THR A 71 -5.55 -15.42 -8.38
CA THR A 71 -6.25 -15.12 -9.64
C THR A 71 -6.13 -13.67 -10.09
N GLY A 72 -5.61 -12.79 -9.23
CA GLY A 72 -5.58 -11.33 -9.47
C GLY A 72 -6.96 -10.68 -9.55
N LYS A 73 -8.04 -11.42 -9.28
CA LYS A 73 -9.40 -10.87 -9.30
C LYS A 73 -9.63 -9.96 -8.12
N ARG A 74 -10.24 -8.80 -8.38
CA ARG A 74 -10.60 -7.88 -7.32
C ARG A 74 -11.70 -8.48 -6.44
N ILE A 75 -11.39 -8.68 -5.17
CA ILE A 75 -12.34 -9.12 -4.15
C ILE A 75 -13.20 -7.92 -3.72
N LYS A 76 -12.56 -6.80 -3.37
CA LYS A 76 -13.28 -5.60 -2.93
C LYS A 76 -12.45 -4.31 -3.05
N LYS A 77 -13.13 -3.18 -3.05
CA LYS A 77 -12.60 -1.88 -2.70
C LYS A 77 -12.82 -1.67 -1.20
N LEU A 78 -11.74 -1.62 -0.44
CA LEU A 78 -11.79 -1.50 1.00
C LEU A 78 -11.99 -0.05 1.44
N VAL A 79 -11.18 0.86 0.90
CA VAL A 79 -11.21 2.29 1.19
C VAL A 79 -11.39 3.05 -0.11
N LYS A 80 -12.22 4.10 -0.06
CA LYS A 80 -12.33 5.15 -1.08
C LYS A 80 -11.63 6.38 -0.54
N GLY A 81 -10.40 6.61 -1.00
CA GLY A 81 -9.63 7.78 -0.59
C GLY A 81 -10.26 9.09 -1.09
N ASN A 82 -9.93 10.18 -0.40
CA ASN A 82 -10.38 11.55 -0.71
C ASN A 82 -11.90 11.74 -0.86
N ARG A 83 -12.71 10.92 -0.14
CA ARG A 83 -14.17 10.99 -0.18
C ARG A 83 -14.83 11.06 1.19
N SER A 84 -14.05 11.12 2.25
CA SER A 84 -14.53 11.31 3.60
C SER A 84 -13.52 12.09 4.42
N VAL A 85 -13.99 12.73 5.49
CA VAL A 85 -13.11 13.44 6.44
C VAL A 85 -12.07 12.49 7.09
N ASP A 86 -12.39 11.20 7.17
CA ASP A 86 -11.49 10.20 7.75
C ASP A 86 -10.40 9.73 6.80
N PHE A 87 -10.58 9.92 5.49
CA PHE A 87 -9.62 9.51 4.44
C PHE A 87 -9.45 10.63 3.41
N GLU A 88 -8.98 11.79 3.85
CA GLU A 88 -8.70 12.91 2.95
C GLU A 88 -7.52 12.60 2.05
N GLU A 89 -6.48 11.96 2.59
CA GLU A 89 -5.30 11.54 1.85
C GLU A 89 -4.73 10.25 2.42
N LEU A 90 -4.58 9.24 1.57
CA LEU A 90 -3.75 8.08 1.86
C LEU A 90 -2.29 8.45 1.58
N LYS A 91 -1.38 8.12 2.49
CA LYS A 91 0.05 8.49 2.42
C LYS A 91 0.79 7.69 1.36
N TRP A 92 0.53 7.97 0.09
CA TRP A 92 1.02 7.20 -1.04
C TRP A 92 2.52 7.37 -1.33
N LEU A 93 3.13 8.51 -0.94
CA LEU A 93 4.57 8.75 -1.07
C LEU A 93 5.39 8.06 0.01
N GLN A 94 4.80 7.81 1.17
CA GLN A 94 5.41 7.12 2.32
C GLN A 94 4.45 6.02 2.80
N PRO A 95 4.17 5.05 1.92
CA PRO A 95 3.12 4.08 2.19
C PRO A 95 3.53 3.15 3.32
N GLY A 96 2.56 2.85 4.18
CA GLY A 96 2.62 1.78 5.15
C GLY A 96 1.26 1.16 5.19
N LEU A 97 1.09 0.03 4.49
CA LEU A 97 -0.09 -0.79 4.52
C LEU A 97 0.34 -2.15 5.05
N SER A 98 -0.21 -2.57 6.17
CA SER A 98 0.18 -3.81 6.82
C SER A 98 -1.03 -4.58 7.32
N TRP A 99 -1.00 -5.90 7.14
CA TRP A 99 -2.02 -6.81 7.62
C TRP A 99 -1.83 -7.17 9.09
N SER A 100 -2.94 -7.37 9.79
CA SER A 100 -2.91 -8.07 11.07
C SER A 100 -2.53 -9.54 10.85
N PRO A 101 -1.88 -10.21 11.84
CA PRO A 101 -1.43 -11.60 11.71
C PRO A 101 -2.55 -12.59 11.41
N ASP A 102 -3.79 -12.27 11.77
CA ASP A 102 -4.98 -13.09 11.50
C ASP A 102 -5.62 -12.83 10.13
N SER A 103 -5.02 -12.01 9.28
CA SER A 103 -5.50 -11.62 7.94
C SER A 103 -6.88 -10.93 7.94
N LYS A 104 -7.37 -10.45 9.08
CA LYS A 104 -8.73 -9.86 9.17
C LYS A 104 -8.76 -8.34 9.15
N ASN A 105 -7.65 -7.70 9.43
CA ASN A 105 -7.55 -6.24 9.48
C ASN A 105 -6.32 -5.74 8.72
N ILE A 106 -6.39 -4.47 8.34
CA ILE A 106 -5.27 -3.71 7.80
C ILE A 106 -5.06 -2.48 8.65
N VAL A 107 -3.80 -2.13 8.90
CA VAL A 107 -3.42 -0.80 9.37
C VAL A 107 -2.90 0.05 8.23
N VAL A 108 -3.29 1.32 8.21
CA VAL A 108 -2.80 2.32 7.26
C VAL A 108 -2.75 3.70 7.92
N ALA A 109 -1.75 4.48 7.56
CA ALA A 109 -1.70 5.89 7.90
C ALA A 109 -2.47 6.73 6.84
N ALA A 110 -3.25 7.69 7.30
CA ALA A 110 -3.99 8.59 6.44
C ALA A 110 -4.12 9.97 7.07
N LYS A 111 -4.35 10.98 6.23
CA LYS A 111 -4.77 12.31 6.72
C LYS A 111 -6.27 12.29 6.96
N ALA A 112 -6.65 12.75 8.15
CA ALA A 112 -8.05 12.92 8.56
C ALA A 112 -8.24 14.30 9.20
N GLY A 113 -8.79 15.25 8.45
CA GLY A 113 -8.95 16.63 8.92
C GLY A 113 -7.61 17.33 9.12
N LYS A 114 -7.35 17.77 10.35
CA LYS A 114 -6.13 18.54 10.68
C LYS A 114 -4.92 17.67 11.01
N SER A 115 -5.12 16.37 11.25
CA SER A 115 -4.09 15.46 11.76
C SER A 115 -3.89 14.26 10.87
N ASP A 116 -2.71 13.68 10.93
CA ASP A 116 -2.46 12.33 10.46
C ASP A 116 -2.88 11.33 11.54
N VAL A 117 -3.40 10.20 11.09
CA VAL A 117 -3.98 9.18 11.98
C VAL A 117 -3.60 7.78 11.53
N LEU A 118 -3.67 6.82 12.45
CA LEU A 118 -3.68 5.40 12.11
C LEU A 118 -5.12 4.90 12.01
N HIS A 119 -5.44 4.23 10.92
CA HIS A 119 -6.69 3.51 10.73
C HIS A 119 -6.46 2.01 10.81
N LEU A 120 -7.22 1.34 11.67
CA LEU A 120 -7.38 -0.11 11.66
C LEU A 120 -8.69 -0.43 10.97
N ILE A 121 -8.63 -1.15 9.86
CA ILE A 121 -9.78 -1.38 8.97
C ILE A 121 -10.04 -2.88 8.87
N GLY A 122 -11.24 -3.30 9.30
CA GLY A 122 -11.67 -4.69 9.17
C GLY A 122 -12.00 -5.04 7.72
N ILE A 123 -11.43 -6.13 7.22
CA ILE A 123 -11.61 -6.57 5.83
C ILE A 123 -13.08 -6.90 5.56
N GLU A 124 -13.71 -7.71 6.39
CA GLU A 124 -15.12 -8.10 6.18
C GLU A 124 -16.09 -6.99 6.56
N SER A 125 -15.92 -6.41 7.74
CA SER A 125 -16.84 -5.41 8.29
C SER A 125 -16.75 -4.06 7.60
N LYS A 126 -15.62 -3.74 6.98
CA LYS A 126 -15.25 -2.40 6.49
C LYS A 126 -15.32 -1.31 7.57
N LYS A 127 -15.46 -1.71 8.84
CA LYS A 127 -15.41 -0.76 9.95
C LYS A 127 -13.98 -0.31 10.15
N SER A 128 -13.80 0.97 10.40
CA SER A 128 -12.51 1.57 10.70
C SER A 128 -12.50 2.09 12.13
N LYS A 129 -11.46 1.75 12.88
CA LYS A 129 -11.13 2.38 14.15
C LYS A 129 -9.99 3.35 13.90
N LYS A 130 -10.22 4.62 14.22
CA LYS A 130 -9.26 5.71 14.03
C LYS A 130 -8.52 5.98 15.35
N TYR A 131 -7.22 6.15 15.27
CA TYR A 131 -6.37 6.58 16.37
C TYR A 131 -5.71 7.89 15.99
N GLU A 132 -6.09 8.95 16.69
CA GLU A 132 -5.48 10.26 16.58
C GLU A 132 -4.25 10.30 17.49
N LEU A 133 -3.14 10.71 16.92
CA LEU A 133 -1.85 10.81 17.61
C LEU A 133 -1.46 12.29 17.63
N ASP A 134 -0.84 12.72 18.72
CA ASP A 134 -0.35 14.12 18.85
C ASP A 134 0.99 14.26 18.13
N LEU A 135 0.95 14.16 16.79
CA LEU A 135 2.08 14.20 15.88
C LEU A 135 1.72 15.01 14.63
N ASP A 136 2.71 15.69 14.07
CA ASP A 136 2.55 16.47 12.83
C ASP A 136 2.41 15.57 11.59
N GLY A 137 2.97 14.36 11.63
CA GLY A 137 2.89 13.38 10.57
C GLY A 137 2.95 11.95 11.06
N VAL A 138 2.20 11.05 10.41
CA VAL A 138 2.20 9.60 10.69
C VAL A 138 2.27 8.84 9.38
N PHE A 139 3.22 7.90 9.26
CA PHE A 139 3.41 7.12 8.03
C PHE A 139 4.15 5.79 8.28
N SER A 140 4.21 4.95 7.24
CA SER A 140 4.94 3.67 7.23
C SER A 140 4.53 2.72 8.36
N ALA A 141 3.23 2.59 8.60
CA ALA A 141 2.72 1.69 9.63
C ALA A 141 2.98 0.21 9.30
N ALA A 142 3.45 -0.55 10.29
CA ALA A 142 3.72 -1.97 10.18
C ALA A 142 3.15 -2.71 11.40
N TRP A 143 2.34 -3.73 11.16
CA TRP A 143 1.77 -4.56 12.22
C TRP A 143 2.79 -5.58 12.74
N SER A 144 2.87 -5.70 14.04
CA SER A 144 3.71 -6.70 14.69
C SER A 144 3.12 -8.12 14.54
N PRO A 145 3.97 -9.15 14.41
CA PRO A 145 3.52 -10.54 14.36
C PRO A 145 2.75 -11.02 15.60
N ASN A 146 2.91 -10.35 16.76
CA ASN A 146 2.16 -10.66 17.98
C ASN A 146 0.70 -10.19 17.93
N GLY A 147 0.32 -9.37 16.96
CA GLY A 147 -1.02 -8.84 16.75
C GLY A 147 -1.43 -7.69 17.67
N ARG A 148 -0.56 -7.24 18.56
CA ARG A 148 -0.87 -6.23 19.60
C ARG A 148 -0.23 -4.88 19.33
N ASP A 149 0.89 -4.86 18.63
CA ASP A 149 1.68 -3.67 18.45
C ASP A 149 1.73 -3.24 16.99
N ILE A 150 1.81 -1.93 16.75
CA ILE A 150 2.02 -1.32 15.44
C ILE A 150 3.23 -0.42 15.56
N ALA A 151 4.26 -0.69 14.78
CA ALA A 151 5.36 0.24 14.58
C ALA A 151 4.99 1.24 13.47
N PHE A 152 5.36 2.50 13.64
CA PHE A 152 5.15 3.52 12.62
C PHE A 152 6.18 4.64 12.75
N VAL A 153 6.31 5.44 11.72
CA VAL A 153 7.11 6.67 11.76
C VAL A 153 6.19 7.83 12.15
N GLY A 154 6.55 8.52 13.22
CA GLY A 154 5.91 9.75 13.68
C GLY A 154 6.80 10.95 13.49
N GLN A 155 6.26 12.05 12.97
CA GLN A 155 6.96 13.32 12.79
C GLN A 155 6.49 14.32 13.84
N SER A 156 7.46 15.01 14.45
CA SER A 156 7.23 16.15 15.34
C SER A 156 8.20 17.27 14.98
N GLY A 157 7.69 18.40 14.54
CA GLY A 157 8.49 19.50 14.00
C GLY A 157 9.31 19.08 12.79
N SER A 158 10.62 19.22 12.87
CA SER A 158 11.56 18.89 11.78
C SER A 158 12.18 17.49 11.89
N SER A 159 11.85 16.72 12.92
CA SER A 159 12.40 15.39 13.15
C SER A 159 11.34 14.30 13.03
N SER A 160 11.79 13.08 12.77
CA SER A 160 10.94 11.91 12.74
C SER A 160 11.60 10.76 13.50
N ASP A 161 10.78 10.03 14.26
CA ASP A 161 11.21 8.90 15.08
C ASP A 161 10.32 7.69 14.85
N ILE A 162 10.76 6.52 15.31
CA ILE A 162 9.99 5.28 15.28
C ILE A 162 9.22 5.15 16.59
N TYR A 163 7.93 4.94 16.48
CA TYR A 163 7.02 4.71 17.59
C TYR A 163 6.45 3.29 17.56
N ILE A 164 6.14 2.77 18.73
CA ILE A 164 5.37 1.53 18.87
C ILE A 164 4.07 1.88 19.61
N PHE A 165 2.96 1.56 18.97
CA PHE A 165 1.62 1.79 19.47
C PHE A 165 0.97 0.46 19.82
N ASN A 166 0.54 0.30 21.07
CA ASN A 166 -0.21 -0.87 21.53
C ASN A 166 -1.70 -0.65 21.32
N ILE A 167 -2.39 -1.60 20.69
CA ILE A 167 -3.80 -1.48 20.27
C ILE A 167 -4.81 -2.07 21.28
N ASP A 168 -4.33 -2.70 22.35
CA ASP A 168 -5.15 -3.32 23.43
C ASP A 168 -5.79 -2.27 24.37
#